data_464aea85b534a5ddc585dccb9901cba0
#
_entry.id   464aea85b534a5ddc585dccb9901cba0
#
_cell.length_a   1.000
_cell.length_b   1.000
_cell.length_c   1.000
_cell.angle_alpha   90.00
_cell.angle_beta   90.00
_cell.angle_gamma   90.00
#
_symmetry.space_group_name_H-M   'P 1'
#
loop_
_entity.id
_entity.type
_entity.pdbx_description
1 polymer ?
#
loop_
_entity_poly.entity_id
_entity_poly.type
_entity_poly.pdbx_seq_one_letter_code
_entity_poly.pdbx_strand_id
1 'polypeptide(L)'
;MLKNEELLRFFKTAYCFTDSQRNTAYENWISENVKDKIVIDLGAGSGILCYLAVKYGAKKVYALERRGRLIHRMKEILGDTVEYIHADLLETELPECDIYLHEWLTSEFWNEKRFLRNFYEEGDKELEVGHILDLVEYAKKNNFIDKLYPNTVELSSIEGESITEYEDIKLYSHGKYSRQFIEEHYSDLTLNSIYKNRVDSKEVIWKGHIKDLKYMRVNNYLGWILSFDNEYEVSNHLPISHWGLRHGAG
;
A
#
# COMPACT_ATOMS: atom_id res chain seq x y z
N MET A 1 7.18 -24.39 11.18
CA MET A 1 8.15 -23.31 11.49
C MET A 1 8.60 -22.72 10.16
N LEU A 2 8.23 -21.49 9.84
CA LEU A 2 8.62 -20.82 8.59
C LEU A 2 10.15 -20.64 8.58
N LYS A 3 10.81 -20.85 7.44
CA LYS A 3 12.23 -20.57 7.31
C LYS A 3 12.47 -19.06 7.49
N ASN A 4 13.62 -18.64 8.03
CA ASN A 4 13.93 -17.23 8.31
C ASN A 4 13.67 -16.29 7.13
N GLU A 5 13.90 -16.70 5.88
CA GLU A 5 13.59 -15.93 4.69
C GLU A 5 12.08 -15.74 4.44
N GLU A 6 11.27 -16.73 4.81
CA GLU A 6 9.80 -16.65 4.69
C GLU A 6 9.22 -15.67 5.70
N LEU A 7 9.76 -15.67 6.92
CA LEU A 7 9.48 -14.67 7.94
C LEU A 7 9.88 -13.27 7.46
N LEU A 8 11.08 -13.10 6.90
CA LEU A 8 11.55 -11.78 6.43
C LEU A 8 10.66 -11.21 5.30
N ARG A 9 10.18 -12.06 4.39
CA ARG A 9 9.28 -11.65 3.29
C ARG A 9 7.88 -11.32 3.78
N PHE A 10 7.39 -12.05 4.77
CA PHE A 10 6.14 -11.75 5.45
C PHE A 10 6.25 -10.43 6.23
N PHE A 11 7.37 -10.17 6.91
CA PHE A 11 7.66 -8.93 7.62
C PHE A 11 7.61 -7.71 6.71
N LYS A 12 8.09 -7.78 5.48
CA LYS A 12 8.00 -6.64 4.53
C LYS A 12 6.56 -6.20 4.28
N THR A 13 5.61 -7.13 4.29
CA THR A 13 4.18 -6.80 4.19
C THR A 13 3.60 -6.35 5.53
N ALA A 14 4.14 -6.84 6.63
CA ALA A 14 3.69 -6.49 7.98
C ALA A 14 4.14 -5.08 8.43
N TYR A 15 5.13 -4.47 7.78
CA TYR A 15 5.52 -3.07 8.07
C TYR A 15 4.36 -2.08 7.95
N CYS A 16 3.40 -2.34 7.06
CA CYS A 16 2.20 -1.52 6.93
C CYS A 16 1.40 -1.45 8.25
N PHE A 17 1.51 -2.44 9.12
CA PHE A 17 0.77 -2.46 10.39
C PHE A 17 1.29 -1.47 11.42
N THR A 18 2.55 -1.02 11.31
CA THR A 18 3.13 -0.03 12.22
C THR A 18 2.72 1.39 11.87
N ASP A 19 2.24 1.62 10.67
CA ASP A 19 1.82 2.94 10.21
C ASP A 19 0.37 3.20 10.61
N SER A 20 0.20 3.69 11.84
CA SER A 20 -1.12 3.97 12.41
C SER A 20 -1.87 5.05 11.64
N GLN A 21 -1.17 6.05 11.10
CA GLN A 21 -1.81 7.11 10.33
C GLN A 21 -2.34 6.58 9.00
N ARG A 22 -1.53 5.79 8.29
CA ARG A 22 -1.98 5.10 7.07
C ARG A 22 -3.21 4.25 7.34
N ASN A 23 -3.15 3.39 8.35
CA ASN A 23 -4.25 2.48 8.67
C ASN A 23 -5.52 3.23 9.05
N THR A 24 -5.39 4.32 9.82
CA THR A 24 -6.53 5.17 10.19
C THR A 24 -7.15 5.87 8.98
N ALA A 25 -6.34 6.39 8.07
CA ALA A 25 -6.84 7.04 6.86
C ALA A 25 -7.66 6.09 5.98
N TYR A 26 -7.12 4.89 5.73
CA TYR A 26 -7.85 3.86 4.97
C TYR A 26 -9.13 3.43 5.69
N GLU A 27 -9.06 3.16 7.00
CA GLU A 27 -10.22 2.70 7.77
C GLU A 27 -11.34 3.72 7.80
N ASN A 28 -11.03 5.00 8.02
CA ASN A 28 -12.02 6.07 8.03
C ASN A 28 -12.71 6.16 6.66
N TRP A 29 -11.95 6.26 5.58
CA TRP A 29 -12.54 6.35 4.25
C TRP A 29 -13.35 5.09 3.88
N ILE A 30 -12.83 3.90 4.14
CA ILE A 30 -13.54 2.64 3.89
C ILE A 30 -14.87 2.60 4.67
N SER A 31 -14.87 3.02 5.95
CA SER A 31 -16.06 2.98 6.79
C SER A 31 -17.24 3.81 6.24
N GLU A 32 -16.93 4.84 5.48
CA GLU A 32 -17.92 5.78 4.94
C GLU A 32 -18.37 5.42 3.52
N ASN A 33 -17.52 4.71 2.75
CA ASN A 33 -17.69 4.63 1.30
C ASN A 33 -18.00 3.24 0.74
N VAL A 34 -17.71 2.14 1.46
CA VAL A 34 -17.80 0.77 0.87
C VAL A 34 -19.13 0.07 1.04
N LYS A 35 -20.03 0.58 1.90
CA LYS A 35 -21.30 -0.08 2.17
C LYS A 35 -22.08 -0.35 0.89
N ASP A 36 -22.53 -1.59 0.72
CA ASP A 36 -23.30 -2.09 -0.43
C ASP A 36 -22.57 -2.01 -1.80
N LYS A 37 -21.25 -1.78 -1.78
CA LYS A 37 -20.38 -1.68 -2.97
C LYS A 37 -19.63 -2.97 -3.24
N ILE A 38 -19.25 -3.16 -4.51
CA ILE A 38 -18.29 -4.18 -4.93
C ILE A 38 -16.91 -3.54 -4.88
N VAL A 39 -16.02 -4.10 -4.08
CA VAL A 39 -14.69 -3.55 -3.80
C VAL A 39 -13.61 -4.53 -4.23
N ILE A 40 -12.52 -4.03 -4.81
CA ILE A 40 -11.32 -4.81 -5.05
C ILE A 40 -10.10 -4.14 -4.42
N ASP A 41 -9.27 -4.93 -3.74
CA ASP A 41 -7.98 -4.52 -3.19
C ASP A 41 -6.87 -4.98 -4.15
N LEU A 42 -6.21 -4.01 -4.78
CA LEU A 42 -5.18 -4.23 -5.80
C LEU A 42 -3.80 -4.40 -5.15
N GLY A 43 -3.41 -5.63 -4.91
CA GLY A 43 -2.20 -5.98 -4.15
C GLY A 43 -2.50 -6.15 -2.67
N ALA A 44 -3.49 -7.00 -2.37
CA ALA A 44 -4.12 -7.12 -1.05
C ALA A 44 -3.15 -7.45 0.11
N GLY A 45 -1.99 -8.02 -0.18
CA GLY A 45 -0.93 -8.23 0.79
C GLY A 45 -1.36 -9.01 2.02
N SER A 46 -1.50 -8.31 3.16
CA SER A 46 -1.95 -8.88 4.43
C SER A 46 -3.46 -9.15 4.51
N GLY A 47 -4.25 -8.55 3.61
CA GLY A 47 -5.70 -8.63 3.61
C GLY A 47 -6.41 -7.61 4.51
N ILE A 48 -5.68 -6.68 5.14
CA ILE A 48 -6.30 -5.72 6.07
C ILE A 48 -7.35 -4.83 5.41
N LEU A 49 -7.13 -4.37 4.18
CA LEU A 49 -8.12 -3.54 3.47
C LEU A 49 -9.33 -4.38 3.07
N CYS A 50 -9.14 -5.63 2.67
CA CYS A 50 -10.23 -6.57 2.43
C CYS A 50 -11.06 -6.81 3.71
N TYR A 51 -10.38 -7.04 4.84
CA TYR A 51 -11.05 -7.19 6.14
C TYR A 51 -11.91 -5.97 6.48
N LEU A 52 -11.35 -4.77 6.33
CA LEU A 52 -12.08 -3.53 6.59
C LEU A 52 -13.28 -3.38 5.65
N ALA A 53 -13.12 -3.67 4.36
CA ALA A 53 -14.22 -3.60 3.41
C ALA A 53 -15.38 -4.54 3.78
N VAL A 54 -15.08 -5.81 4.14
CA VAL A 54 -16.08 -6.76 4.64
C VAL A 54 -16.73 -6.23 5.92
N LYS A 55 -15.93 -5.75 6.86
CA LYS A 55 -16.40 -5.28 8.17
C LYS A 55 -17.35 -4.11 8.08
N TYR A 56 -17.11 -3.21 7.13
CA TYR A 56 -17.95 -2.02 6.90
C TYR A 56 -19.05 -2.24 5.86
N GLY A 57 -19.34 -3.50 5.52
CA GLY A 57 -20.53 -3.89 4.79
C GLY A 57 -20.44 -3.76 3.28
N ALA A 58 -19.25 -3.93 2.70
CA ALA A 58 -19.16 -4.11 1.26
C ALA A 58 -20.01 -5.30 0.81
N LYS A 59 -20.71 -5.13 -0.32
CA LYS A 59 -21.56 -6.18 -0.90
C LYS A 59 -20.72 -7.39 -1.35
N LYS A 60 -19.54 -7.13 -1.87
CA LYS A 60 -18.58 -8.12 -2.34
C LYS A 60 -17.17 -7.56 -2.27
N VAL A 61 -16.21 -8.39 -1.92
CA VAL A 61 -14.80 -8.00 -1.83
C VAL A 61 -13.95 -8.98 -2.64
N TYR A 62 -13.10 -8.43 -3.50
CA TYR A 62 -12.05 -9.16 -4.21
C TYR A 62 -10.68 -8.80 -3.64
N ALA A 63 -9.84 -9.78 -3.44
CA ALA A 63 -8.44 -9.62 -3.09
C ALA A 63 -7.56 -10.06 -4.27
N LEU A 64 -6.93 -9.12 -4.94
CA LEU A 64 -5.94 -9.43 -5.97
C LEU A 64 -4.56 -9.40 -5.34
N GLU A 65 -3.83 -10.49 -5.44
CA GLU A 65 -2.45 -10.60 -4.95
C GLU A 65 -1.69 -11.62 -5.82
N ARG A 66 -0.48 -11.27 -6.24
CA ARG A 66 0.34 -12.16 -7.07
C ARG A 66 1.14 -13.19 -6.27
N ARG A 67 1.35 -12.96 -4.97
CA ARG A 67 2.08 -13.87 -4.10
C ARG A 67 1.15 -14.92 -3.51
N GLY A 68 1.25 -16.16 -3.98
CA GLY A 68 0.39 -17.26 -3.56
C GLY A 68 0.38 -17.53 -2.06
N ARG A 69 1.51 -17.27 -1.37
CA ARG A 69 1.60 -17.43 0.09
C ARG A 69 0.72 -16.42 0.84
N LEU A 70 0.62 -15.18 0.36
CA LEU A 70 -0.26 -14.18 0.96
C LEU A 70 -1.72 -14.51 0.70
N ILE A 71 -2.06 -15.00 -0.49
CA ILE A 71 -3.40 -15.55 -0.78
C ILE A 71 -3.73 -16.68 0.20
N HIS A 72 -2.82 -17.61 0.40
CA HIS A 72 -3.05 -18.72 1.34
C HIS A 72 -3.32 -18.19 2.76
N ARG A 73 -2.50 -17.23 3.23
CA ARG A 73 -2.68 -16.65 4.55
C ARG A 73 -3.98 -15.85 4.68
N MET A 74 -4.34 -15.07 3.66
CA MET A 74 -5.63 -14.38 3.64
C MET A 74 -6.81 -15.34 3.71
N LYS A 75 -6.75 -16.48 3.01
CA LYS A 75 -7.79 -17.52 3.07
C LYS A 75 -7.95 -18.12 4.46
N GLU A 76 -6.86 -18.34 5.20
CA GLU A 76 -6.92 -18.80 6.58
C GLU A 76 -7.64 -17.78 7.49
N ILE A 77 -7.46 -16.47 7.24
CA ILE A 77 -7.96 -15.38 8.08
C ILE A 77 -9.39 -14.98 7.69
N LEU A 78 -9.63 -14.76 6.41
CA LEU A 78 -10.87 -14.16 5.88
C LEU A 78 -11.85 -15.20 5.32
N GLY A 79 -11.40 -16.45 5.14
CA GLY A 79 -12.26 -17.53 4.64
C GLY A 79 -12.92 -17.19 3.31
N ASP A 80 -14.19 -17.52 3.19
CA ASP A 80 -15.01 -17.32 1.99
C ASP A 80 -15.69 -15.95 1.94
N THR A 81 -15.38 -15.03 2.86
CA THR A 81 -15.94 -13.68 2.85
C THR A 81 -15.32 -12.79 1.78
N VAL A 82 -14.22 -13.23 1.17
CA VAL A 82 -13.46 -12.55 0.13
C VAL A 82 -13.23 -13.50 -1.03
N GLU A 83 -13.35 -13.01 -2.25
CA GLU A 83 -12.94 -13.74 -3.46
C GLU A 83 -11.49 -13.41 -3.82
N TYR A 84 -10.67 -14.44 -4.02
CA TYR A 84 -9.22 -14.30 -4.22
C TYR A 84 -8.85 -14.45 -5.68
N ILE A 85 -8.12 -13.47 -6.22
CA ILE A 85 -7.56 -13.47 -7.57
C ILE A 85 -6.04 -13.60 -7.44
N HIS A 86 -5.50 -14.79 -7.76
CA HIS A 86 -4.06 -15.04 -7.74
C HIS A 86 -3.48 -14.69 -9.10
N ALA A 87 -3.09 -13.44 -9.29
CA ALA A 87 -2.58 -12.93 -10.57
C ALA A 87 -1.73 -11.67 -10.39
N ASP A 88 -0.94 -11.34 -11.41
CA ASP A 88 -0.35 -10.01 -11.56
C ASP A 88 -1.42 -9.04 -12.08
N LEU A 89 -1.52 -7.88 -11.45
CA LEU A 89 -2.50 -6.85 -11.80
C LEU A 89 -2.40 -6.43 -13.27
N LEU A 90 -1.19 -6.22 -13.76
CA LEU A 90 -0.96 -5.66 -15.09
C LEU A 90 -1.21 -6.68 -16.21
N GLU A 91 -1.33 -7.96 -15.86
CA GLU A 91 -1.46 -9.07 -16.80
C GLU A 91 -2.84 -9.76 -16.74
N THR A 92 -3.76 -9.29 -15.90
CA THR A 92 -5.06 -9.95 -15.70
C THR A 92 -6.24 -9.02 -15.94
N GLU A 93 -7.32 -9.58 -16.44
CA GLU A 93 -8.60 -8.86 -16.48
C GLU A 93 -9.25 -8.83 -15.08
N LEU A 94 -9.73 -7.67 -14.69
CA LEU A 94 -10.37 -7.48 -13.39
C LEU A 94 -11.90 -7.58 -13.52
N PRO A 95 -12.58 -8.07 -12.47
CA PRO A 95 -14.02 -7.94 -12.38
C PRO A 95 -14.44 -6.47 -12.33
N GLU A 96 -15.62 -6.15 -12.83
CA GLU A 96 -16.17 -4.81 -12.68
C GLU A 96 -16.49 -4.54 -11.21
N CYS A 97 -15.93 -3.46 -10.68
CA CYS A 97 -16.09 -3.04 -9.29
C CYS A 97 -16.54 -1.58 -9.20
N ASP A 98 -17.15 -1.22 -8.07
CA ASP A 98 -17.50 0.16 -7.75
C ASP A 98 -16.30 0.93 -7.21
N ILE A 99 -15.40 0.22 -6.49
CA ILE A 99 -14.23 0.80 -5.81
C ILE A 99 -13.02 -0.09 -6.05
N TYR A 100 -11.91 0.52 -6.45
CA TYR A 100 -10.60 -0.10 -6.61
C TYR A 100 -9.65 0.54 -5.59
N LEU A 101 -9.31 -0.21 -4.53
CA LEU A 101 -8.35 0.22 -3.51
C LEU A 101 -6.94 -0.14 -3.95
N HIS A 102 -5.98 0.70 -3.66
CA HIS A 102 -4.58 0.40 -3.90
C HIS A 102 -3.66 0.97 -2.81
N GLU A 103 -2.52 0.34 -2.66
CA GLU A 103 -1.39 0.84 -1.88
C GLU A 103 -0.10 0.72 -2.70
N TRP A 104 -0.18 1.07 -3.98
CA TRP A 104 0.96 1.03 -4.91
C TRP A 104 1.89 2.22 -4.70
N LEU A 105 2.43 2.29 -3.49
CA LEU A 105 3.32 3.34 -3.05
C LEU A 105 4.67 2.71 -2.80
N THR A 106 5.50 2.70 -3.80
CA THR A 106 6.88 2.34 -3.62
C THR A 106 7.70 3.59 -3.39
N SER A 107 8.76 3.46 -2.60
CA SER A 107 9.81 4.48 -2.48
C SER A 107 10.50 4.79 -3.82
N GLU A 108 10.18 4.05 -4.85
CA GLU A 108 10.76 4.10 -6.19
C GLU A 108 9.80 4.73 -7.19
N PHE A 109 8.92 5.57 -6.71
CA PHE A 109 7.88 6.30 -7.43
C PHE A 109 8.37 6.99 -8.72
N TRP A 110 9.68 7.25 -8.86
CA TRP A 110 10.26 8.16 -9.83
C TRP A 110 11.46 7.61 -10.60
N ASN A 111 11.67 6.34 -10.63
CA ASN A 111 12.80 5.87 -11.41
C ASN A 111 12.43 5.83 -12.90
N GLU A 112 13.03 6.76 -13.65
CA GLU A 112 12.95 6.83 -15.12
C GLU A 112 13.43 5.54 -15.80
N LYS A 113 14.30 4.86 -15.12
CA LYS A 113 14.75 3.53 -15.49
C LYS A 113 13.92 2.55 -14.68
N ARG A 114 13.08 1.77 -15.33
CA ARG A 114 12.48 0.52 -14.83
C ARG A 114 13.54 -0.46 -14.26
N PHE A 115 14.63 0.07 -13.70
CA PHE A 115 15.88 -0.60 -13.42
C PHE A 115 16.10 -0.94 -11.96
N LEU A 116 15.36 -0.40 -11.05
CA LEU A 116 15.29 -0.98 -9.72
C LEU A 116 14.15 -2.00 -9.72
N ARG A 117 14.35 -3.03 -10.50
CA ARG A 117 13.63 -4.27 -10.36
C ARG A 117 13.84 -4.75 -8.95
N ASN A 118 12.91 -4.46 -8.06
CA ASN A 118 12.85 -5.18 -6.81
C ASN A 118 12.40 -6.60 -7.15
N PHE A 119 13.35 -7.45 -7.40
CA PHE A 119 13.11 -8.85 -7.62
C PHE A 119 12.61 -9.45 -6.31
N TYR A 120 11.39 -9.89 -6.32
CA TYR A 120 10.90 -10.81 -5.32
C TYR A 120 11.06 -12.20 -5.92
N GLU A 121 11.85 -13.03 -5.27
CA GLU A 121 11.88 -14.43 -5.59
C GLU A 121 10.62 -15.10 -5.05
N GLU A 122 9.78 -15.60 -5.90
CA GLU A 122 8.76 -16.59 -5.56
C GLU A 122 9.19 -17.93 -6.18
N GLY A 123 9.85 -18.76 -5.36
CA GLY A 123 10.57 -19.92 -5.86
C GLY A 123 11.80 -19.48 -6.68
N ASP A 124 11.97 -20.06 -7.87
CA ASP A 124 13.07 -19.75 -8.80
C ASP A 124 12.74 -18.62 -9.81
N LYS A 125 11.66 -17.86 -9.58
CA LYS A 125 11.24 -16.79 -10.50
C LYS A 125 11.45 -15.42 -9.89
N GLU A 126 12.15 -14.58 -10.66
CA GLU A 126 12.23 -13.15 -10.41
C GLU A 126 10.95 -12.47 -10.94
N LEU A 127 10.26 -11.71 -10.09
CA LEU A 127 9.04 -10.98 -10.47
C LEU A 127 9.31 -9.48 -10.51
N GLU A 128 8.97 -8.85 -11.62
CA GLU A 128 9.07 -7.39 -11.80
C GLU A 128 7.97 -6.69 -10.96
N VAL A 129 8.33 -5.64 -10.22
CA VAL A 129 7.35 -4.85 -9.46
C VAL A 129 6.84 -3.73 -10.34
N GLY A 130 5.53 -3.68 -10.56
CA GLY A 130 4.89 -2.59 -11.28
C GLY A 130 5.00 -1.26 -10.52
N HIS A 131 5.00 -0.18 -11.27
CA HIS A 131 5.11 1.19 -10.79
C HIS A 131 3.74 1.84 -10.67
N ILE A 132 3.59 2.89 -9.86
CA ILE A 132 2.30 3.61 -9.74
C ILE A 132 1.82 4.17 -11.10
N LEU A 133 2.72 4.59 -11.96
CA LEU A 133 2.36 5.04 -13.31
C LEU A 133 1.84 3.90 -14.18
N ASP A 134 2.35 2.68 -14.00
CA ASP A 134 1.83 1.50 -14.70
C ASP A 134 0.40 1.19 -14.23
N LEU A 135 0.11 1.33 -12.92
CA LEU A 135 -1.25 1.23 -12.39
C LEU A 135 -2.18 2.29 -12.99
N VAL A 136 -1.73 3.55 -13.06
CA VAL A 136 -2.51 4.66 -13.62
C VAL A 136 -2.82 4.40 -15.09
N GLU A 137 -1.84 3.98 -15.89
CA GLU A 137 -2.03 3.64 -17.29
C GLU A 137 -2.97 2.44 -17.47
N TYR A 138 -2.80 1.41 -16.65
CA TYR A 138 -3.67 0.25 -16.64
C TYR A 138 -5.11 0.62 -16.27
N ALA A 139 -5.31 1.45 -15.24
CA ALA A 139 -6.62 1.90 -14.81
C ALA A 139 -7.34 2.76 -15.87
N LYS A 140 -6.60 3.63 -16.57
CA LYS A 140 -7.12 4.39 -17.72
C LYS A 140 -7.55 3.48 -18.86
N LYS A 141 -6.70 2.53 -19.24
CA LYS A 141 -6.97 1.57 -20.34
C LYS A 141 -8.21 0.73 -20.05
N ASN A 142 -8.43 0.38 -18.80
CA ASN A 142 -9.54 -0.49 -18.36
C ASN A 142 -10.73 0.29 -17.76
N ASN A 143 -10.76 1.63 -17.91
CA ASN A 143 -11.89 2.51 -17.56
C ASN A 143 -12.28 2.49 -16.07
N PHE A 144 -11.34 2.29 -15.14
CA PHE A 144 -11.63 2.38 -13.71
C PHE A 144 -10.82 3.46 -12.98
N ILE A 145 -10.12 4.33 -13.69
CA ILE A 145 -9.28 5.38 -13.09
C ILE A 145 -10.04 6.35 -12.17
N ASP A 146 -11.30 6.63 -12.47
CA ASP A 146 -12.16 7.49 -11.65
C ASP A 146 -12.80 6.74 -10.44
N LYS A 147 -12.56 5.43 -10.34
CA LYS A 147 -12.97 4.56 -9.23
C LYS A 147 -11.75 4.06 -8.40
N LEU A 148 -10.56 4.57 -8.68
CA LEU A 148 -9.30 4.16 -8.05
C LEU A 148 -9.01 5.05 -6.84
N TYR A 149 -8.81 4.44 -5.66
CA TYR A 149 -8.58 5.13 -4.39
C TYR A 149 -7.37 4.58 -3.62
N PRO A 150 -6.57 5.45 -2.98
CA PRO A 150 -6.67 6.93 -2.95
C PRO A 150 -6.48 7.56 -4.33
N ASN A 151 -7.11 8.71 -4.58
CA ASN A 151 -7.24 9.29 -5.91
C ASN A 151 -6.53 10.65 -6.11
N THR A 152 -6.01 11.24 -5.05
CA THR A 152 -5.28 12.52 -5.10
C THR A 152 -3.84 12.35 -4.62
N VAL A 153 -2.92 13.03 -5.29
CA VAL A 153 -1.48 12.96 -5.01
C VAL A 153 -0.93 14.36 -4.84
N GLU A 154 -0.15 14.58 -3.79
CA GLU A 154 0.74 15.72 -3.63
C GLU A 154 2.18 15.23 -3.62
N LEU A 155 3.03 15.85 -4.38
CA LEU A 155 4.45 15.55 -4.49
C LEU A 155 5.27 16.73 -4.02
N SER A 156 6.31 16.45 -3.28
CA SER A 156 7.17 17.48 -2.70
C SER A 156 8.64 17.11 -2.84
N SER A 157 9.46 18.12 -3.04
CA SER A 157 10.90 18.05 -2.78
C SER A 157 11.13 18.24 -1.29
N ILE A 158 11.83 17.33 -0.66
CA ILE A 158 12.10 17.34 0.79
C ILE A 158 13.60 17.41 1.03
N GLU A 159 14.02 18.35 1.87
CA GLU A 159 15.31 18.31 2.54
C GLU A 159 15.12 17.70 3.93
N GLY A 160 16.00 16.75 4.28
CA GLY A 160 15.87 16.05 5.53
C GLY A 160 16.71 14.78 5.58
N GLU A 161 16.40 13.92 6.49
CA GLU A 161 17.03 12.61 6.61
C GLU A 161 16.03 11.54 7.04
N SER A 162 16.36 10.30 6.72
CA SER A 162 15.61 9.12 7.15
C SER A 162 16.56 8.18 7.86
N ILE A 163 16.28 7.92 9.12
CA ILE A 163 17.07 7.02 9.96
C ILE A 163 16.27 5.75 10.17
N THR A 164 16.88 4.61 9.90
CA THR A 164 16.29 3.31 10.24
C THR A 164 16.63 3.02 11.69
N GLU A 165 15.62 2.91 12.54
CA GLU A 165 15.78 2.42 13.91
C GLU A 165 15.40 0.96 14.01
N TYR A 166 16.23 0.21 14.75
CA TYR A 166 15.97 -1.18 15.10
C TYR A 166 15.52 -1.22 16.55
N GLU A 167 14.22 -1.35 16.76
CA GLU A 167 13.62 -1.57 18.06
C GLU A 167 12.59 -2.70 17.94
N ASP A 168 12.35 -3.41 19.03
CA ASP A 168 11.22 -4.35 19.12
C ASP A 168 9.93 -3.54 19.19
N ILE A 169 9.25 -3.42 18.07
CA ILE A 169 8.05 -2.60 17.94
C ILE A 169 6.83 -3.51 17.94
N LYS A 170 5.94 -3.26 18.90
CA LYS A 170 4.62 -3.85 18.86
C LYS A 170 3.81 -3.24 17.74
N LEU A 171 3.07 -4.09 17.01
CA LEU A 171 2.16 -3.63 15.97
C LEU A 171 1.02 -2.84 16.59
N TYR A 172 0.81 -1.62 16.13
CA TYR A 172 -0.29 -0.78 16.57
C TYR A 172 -1.07 -0.25 15.37
N SER A 173 -2.39 -0.25 15.53
CA SER A 173 -3.29 0.53 14.69
C SER A 173 -4.19 1.37 15.58
N HIS A 174 -4.53 2.59 15.16
CA HIS A 174 -5.43 3.45 15.93
C HIS A 174 -6.89 3.12 15.69
N GLY A 175 -7.23 2.62 14.51
CA GLY A 175 -8.59 2.23 14.18
C GLY A 175 -9.07 1.00 14.97
N LYS A 176 -10.34 0.98 15.34
CA LYS A 176 -10.92 -0.09 16.16
C LYS A 176 -10.78 -1.45 15.50
N TYR A 177 -11.15 -1.55 14.24
CA TYR A 177 -11.18 -2.82 13.51
C TYR A 177 -9.82 -3.19 12.93
N SER A 178 -9.02 -2.23 12.49
CA SER A 178 -7.64 -2.48 12.09
C SER A 178 -6.82 -3.04 13.25
N ARG A 179 -7.00 -2.49 14.45
CA ARG A 179 -6.36 -2.97 15.66
C ARG A 179 -6.81 -4.38 16.02
N GLN A 180 -8.10 -4.64 15.99
CA GLN A 180 -8.66 -5.96 16.22
C GLN A 180 -8.09 -7.00 15.25
N PHE A 181 -8.05 -6.67 13.96
CA PHE A 181 -7.48 -7.53 12.92
C PHE A 181 -6.02 -7.89 13.20
N ILE A 182 -5.20 -6.91 13.60
CA ILE A 182 -3.79 -7.12 13.91
C ILE A 182 -3.64 -7.98 15.17
N GLU A 183 -4.37 -7.67 16.23
CA GLU A 183 -4.31 -8.42 17.49
C GLU A 183 -4.75 -9.87 17.35
N GLU A 184 -5.78 -10.15 16.56
CA GLU A 184 -6.31 -11.51 16.35
C GLU A 184 -5.43 -12.37 15.44
N HIS A 185 -4.80 -11.77 14.41
CA HIS A 185 -4.15 -12.56 13.35
C HIS A 185 -2.63 -12.38 13.27
N TYR A 186 -2.08 -11.36 13.90
CA TYR A 186 -0.68 -10.98 13.80
C TYR A 186 -0.06 -10.53 15.13
N SER A 187 -0.67 -10.88 16.27
CA SER A 187 -0.23 -10.46 17.62
C SER A 187 1.20 -10.86 17.96
N ASP A 188 1.69 -11.94 17.36
CA ASP A 188 3.02 -12.49 17.63
C ASP A 188 4.12 -11.84 16.79
N LEU A 189 3.74 -10.91 15.89
CA LEU A 189 4.70 -10.22 15.04
C LEU A 189 5.35 -9.06 15.80
N THR A 190 6.66 -9.12 15.86
CA THR A 190 7.51 -8.02 16.31
C THR A 190 8.26 -7.47 15.11
N LEU A 191 8.16 -6.18 14.87
CA LEU A 191 8.92 -5.50 13.81
C LEU A 191 10.12 -4.81 14.41
N ASN A 192 11.27 -5.02 13.78
CA ASN A 192 12.56 -4.56 14.27
C ASN A 192 13.07 -3.30 13.55
N SER A 193 12.26 -2.74 12.67
CA SER A 193 12.67 -1.50 11.99
C SER A 193 11.51 -0.61 11.60
N ILE A 194 11.63 0.66 11.91
CA ILE A 194 10.81 1.74 11.38
C ILE A 194 11.75 2.84 10.90
N TYR A 195 11.24 3.71 10.05
CA TYR A 195 11.95 4.91 9.66
C TYR A 195 11.52 6.08 10.56
N LYS A 196 12.51 6.77 11.12
CA LYS A 196 12.32 8.11 11.69
C LYS A 196 12.76 9.11 10.63
N ASN A 197 11.81 9.89 10.16
CA ASN A 197 12.03 10.90 9.15
C ASN A 197 12.15 12.27 9.83
N ARG A 198 13.21 13.01 9.50
CA ARG A 198 13.33 14.42 9.80
C ARG A 198 13.15 15.21 8.53
N VAL A 199 12.19 16.10 8.51
CA VAL A 199 11.94 17.02 7.41
C VAL A 199 12.37 18.41 7.83
N ASP A 200 13.41 18.94 7.20
CA ASP A 200 13.95 20.27 7.47
C ASP A 200 13.25 21.34 6.61
N SER A 201 12.98 21.00 5.35
CA SER A 201 12.16 21.82 4.45
C SER A 201 11.34 20.97 3.49
N LYS A 202 10.24 21.52 3.01
CA LYS A 202 9.33 20.89 2.06
C LYS A 202 8.82 21.90 1.05
N GLU A 203 9.00 21.61 -0.23
CA GLU A 203 8.46 22.37 -1.34
C GLU A 203 7.52 21.48 -2.16
N VAL A 204 6.25 21.90 -2.27
CA VAL A 204 5.28 21.18 -3.11
C VAL A 204 5.58 21.47 -4.58
N ILE A 205 5.88 20.42 -5.34
CA ILE A 205 6.21 20.52 -6.76
C ILE A 205 5.03 20.17 -7.66
N TRP A 206 4.08 19.39 -7.15
CA TRP A 206 2.87 19.05 -7.87
C TRP A 206 1.77 18.57 -6.91
N LYS A 207 0.52 18.90 -7.26
CA LYS A 207 -0.67 18.37 -6.59
C LYS A 207 -1.80 18.22 -7.59
N GLY A 208 -2.51 17.09 -7.54
CA GLY A 208 -3.61 16.83 -8.45
C GLY A 208 -4.22 15.45 -8.30
N HIS A 209 -5.18 15.16 -9.16
CA HIS A 209 -5.80 13.83 -9.23
C HIS A 209 -4.82 12.82 -9.82
N ILE A 210 -4.82 11.59 -9.30
CA ILE A 210 -3.90 10.52 -9.72
C ILE A 210 -3.92 10.26 -11.24
N LYS A 211 -5.06 10.47 -11.90
CA LYS A 211 -5.18 10.36 -13.35
C LYS A 211 -4.31 11.32 -14.14
N ASP A 212 -3.93 12.45 -13.54
CA ASP A 212 -3.10 13.47 -14.17
C ASP A 212 -1.62 13.32 -13.79
N LEU A 213 -1.31 12.31 -12.99
CA LEU A 213 0.05 12.02 -12.55
C LEU A 213 0.95 11.71 -13.74
N LYS A 214 2.10 12.38 -13.76
CA LYS A 214 3.14 12.22 -14.78
C LYS A 214 4.48 12.04 -14.09
N TYR A 215 5.41 11.46 -14.84
CA TYR A 215 6.78 11.40 -14.39
C TYR A 215 7.34 12.82 -14.14
N MET A 216 8.00 12.98 -12.99
CA MET A 216 8.70 14.22 -12.62
C MET A 216 10.04 13.87 -11.97
N ARG A 217 11.07 14.66 -12.25
CA ARG A 217 12.40 14.51 -11.64
C ARG A 217 12.48 15.36 -10.39
N VAL A 218 12.98 14.76 -9.31
CA VAL A 218 13.22 15.43 -8.03
C VAL A 218 14.68 15.23 -7.64
N ASN A 219 15.39 16.32 -7.36
CA ASN A 219 16.82 16.28 -7.05
C ASN A 219 17.12 15.97 -5.58
N ASN A 220 16.15 16.14 -4.69
CA ASN A 220 16.22 15.85 -3.26
C ASN A 220 15.44 14.58 -2.92
N TYR A 221 15.14 14.38 -1.65
CA TYR A 221 14.19 13.33 -1.27
C TYR A 221 12.80 13.64 -1.80
N LEU A 222 12.14 12.62 -2.30
CA LEU A 222 10.75 12.73 -2.71
C LEU A 222 9.83 12.50 -1.52
N GLY A 223 9.05 13.51 -1.22
CA GLY A 223 7.88 13.41 -0.35
C GLY A 223 6.61 13.23 -1.18
N TRP A 224 5.73 12.37 -0.72
CA TRP A 224 4.42 12.25 -1.32
C TRP A 224 3.34 12.13 -0.24
N ILE A 225 2.18 12.67 -0.57
CA ILE A 225 0.93 12.45 0.16
C ILE A 225 -0.06 11.86 -0.83
N LEU A 226 -0.71 10.77 -0.47
CA LEU A 226 -1.92 10.31 -1.14
C LEU A 226 -3.12 10.65 -0.29
N SER A 227 -4.19 11.08 -0.92
CA SER A 227 -5.42 11.33 -0.21
C SER A 227 -6.64 10.78 -0.95
N PHE A 228 -7.65 10.48 -0.17
CA PHE A 228 -8.97 10.10 -0.61
C PHE A 228 -9.79 11.37 -0.70
N ASP A 229 -10.08 11.84 -1.90
CA ASP A 229 -10.90 13.03 -2.15
C ASP A 229 -10.42 14.30 -1.39
N ASN A 230 -9.12 14.40 -1.09
CA ASN A 230 -8.46 15.43 -0.27
C ASN A 230 -8.86 15.43 1.23
N GLU A 231 -9.48 14.38 1.76
CA GLU A 231 -9.91 14.33 3.16
C GLU A 231 -8.98 13.49 4.04
N TYR A 232 -8.70 12.24 3.64
CA TYR A 232 -7.88 11.30 4.43
C TYR A 232 -6.54 11.12 3.76
N GLU A 233 -5.45 11.35 4.49
CA GLU A 233 -4.11 11.41 3.93
C GLU A 233 -3.21 10.28 4.42
N VAL A 234 -2.39 9.78 3.50
CA VAL A 234 -1.31 8.81 3.74
C VAL A 234 -0.01 9.37 3.16
N SER A 235 1.10 9.34 3.89
CA SER A 235 2.32 10.00 3.46
C SER A 235 3.59 9.25 3.87
N ASN A 236 4.68 9.42 3.10
CA ASN A 236 5.98 8.83 3.42
C ASN A 236 6.89 9.73 4.25
N HIS A 237 6.50 10.96 4.51
CA HIS A 237 7.36 11.94 5.21
C HIS A 237 6.91 12.26 6.63
N LEU A 238 6.06 11.41 7.18
CA LEU A 238 5.70 11.49 8.59
C LEU A 238 6.92 11.23 9.48
N PRO A 239 6.96 11.78 10.70
CA PRO A 239 8.06 11.56 11.63
C PRO A 239 8.34 10.07 11.89
N ILE A 240 7.29 9.25 11.87
CA ILE A 240 7.39 7.79 11.98
C ILE A 240 6.57 7.18 10.86
N SER A 241 7.22 6.42 9.99
CA SER A 241 6.55 5.79 8.84
C SER A 241 7.23 4.47 8.50
N HIS A 242 6.49 3.55 7.91
CA HIS A 242 7.09 2.34 7.31
C HIS A 242 7.76 2.65 5.96
N TRP A 243 7.51 3.82 5.40
CA TRP A 243 8.24 4.34 4.24
C TRP A 243 9.31 5.34 4.70
N GLY A 244 10.56 5.08 4.39
CA GLY A 244 11.61 6.07 4.56
C GLY A 244 11.58 7.12 3.45
N LEU A 245 12.20 8.26 3.71
CA LEU A 245 12.54 9.22 2.66
C LEU A 245 13.54 8.56 1.69
N ARG A 246 13.31 8.68 0.40
CA ARG A 246 14.19 8.16 -0.64
C ARG A 246 14.62 9.28 -1.57
N HIS A 247 15.90 9.28 -1.96
CA HIS A 247 16.34 10.21 -2.98
C HIS A 247 15.53 10.04 -4.26
N GLY A 248 15.02 11.14 -4.77
CA GLY A 248 14.57 11.21 -6.13
C GLY A 248 15.75 10.79 -7.02
N ALA A 249 15.54 9.90 -7.98
CA ALA A 249 16.61 9.42 -8.83
C ALA A 249 17.30 10.59 -9.53
N GLY A 250 18.58 10.73 -9.20
CA GLY A 250 19.48 11.61 -9.94
C GLY A 250 19.79 11.06 -11.34
#